data_8ef0ddf8076374552886f11ffd89471d
#
_entry.id   8ef0ddf8076374552886f11ffd89471d
#
_cell.length_a   1.000
_cell.length_b   1.000
_cell.length_c   1.000
_cell.angle_alpha   90.00
_cell.angle_beta   90.00
_cell.angle_gamma   90.00
#
_symmetry.space_group_name_H-M   'P 1'
#
loop_
_entity.id
_entity.type
_entity.pdbx_description
1 polymer ?
#
loop_
_entity_poly.entity_id
_entity_poly.type
_entity_poly.pdbx_seq_one_letter_code
_entity_poly.pdbx_strand_id
1 'polypeptide(L)'
;MLTFNQFNQIILFTGLNMKIICIYNASSTWMGELNYLYQRVFENKSCSLCDLSHSLIGIKKEWKEMELESNHQYSLLHINEVPLNIPNHLIKHLPCVLKQDGECFELLIQSQELQKCNGNIESFKLMLEKKIELNGKNNES
;
A
#
# COMPACT_ATOMS: atom_id res chain seq x y z
N MET A 1 -3.94 -31.47 -16.13
CA MET A 1 -3.38 -30.85 -14.93
C MET A 1 -2.34 -29.80 -15.35
N LEU A 2 -2.52 -28.56 -14.93
CA LEU A 2 -1.62 -27.48 -15.32
C LEU A 2 -0.29 -27.60 -14.57
N THR A 3 0.82 -27.38 -15.28
CA THR A 3 2.13 -27.29 -14.66
C THR A 3 2.23 -26.01 -13.81
N PHE A 4 3.15 -25.99 -12.86
CA PHE A 4 3.41 -24.80 -12.05
C PHE A 4 3.69 -23.55 -12.90
N ASN A 5 4.43 -23.72 -14.00
CA ASN A 5 4.71 -22.64 -14.94
C ASN A 5 3.46 -22.17 -15.68
N GLN A 6 2.60 -23.08 -16.10
CA GLN A 6 1.32 -22.73 -16.74
C GLN A 6 0.39 -22.02 -15.77
N PHE A 7 0.37 -22.44 -14.51
CA PHE A 7 -0.41 -21.82 -13.45
C PHE A 7 0.07 -20.38 -13.20
N ASN A 8 1.39 -20.17 -13.14
CA ASN A 8 1.97 -18.86 -12.97
C ASN A 8 1.69 -17.94 -14.17
N GLN A 9 1.71 -18.48 -15.39
CA GLN A 9 1.37 -17.71 -16.58
C GLN A 9 -0.10 -17.30 -16.58
N ILE A 10 -0.99 -18.16 -16.13
CA ILE A 10 -2.42 -17.85 -16.01
C ILE A 10 -2.62 -16.74 -14.97
N ILE A 11 -1.94 -16.82 -13.85
CA ILE A 11 -1.99 -15.80 -12.79
C ILE A 11 -1.50 -14.46 -13.34
N LEU A 12 -0.42 -14.45 -14.09
CA LEU A 12 0.10 -13.25 -14.74
C LEU A 12 -0.86 -12.69 -15.79
N PHE A 13 -1.61 -13.57 -16.45
CA PHE A 13 -2.57 -13.20 -17.51
C PHE A 13 -3.88 -12.64 -16.94
N THR A 14 -4.24 -12.98 -15.71
CA THR A 14 -5.51 -12.56 -15.10
C THR A 14 -5.44 -11.21 -14.38
N GLY A 15 -4.37 -10.45 -14.59
CA GLY A 15 -4.24 -9.09 -14.05
C GLY A 15 -3.90 -9.03 -12.58
N LEU A 16 -3.37 -10.12 -12.00
CA LEU A 16 -2.90 -10.13 -10.62
C LEU A 16 -1.60 -9.35 -10.41
N ASN A 17 -0.99 -8.88 -11.50
CA ASN A 17 0.15 -7.97 -11.45
C ASN A 17 -0.37 -6.54 -11.49
N MET A 18 -0.67 -5.99 -10.33
CA MET A 18 -1.22 -4.66 -10.19
C MET A 18 -0.19 -3.67 -9.67
N LYS A 19 -0.42 -2.40 -9.98
CA LYS A 19 0.36 -1.32 -9.40
C LYS A 19 -0.37 -0.82 -8.16
N ILE A 20 0.26 -0.99 -7.01
CA ILE A 20 -0.28 -0.62 -5.70
C ILE A 20 0.46 0.61 -5.22
N ILE A 21 -0.28 1.66 -4.93
CA ILE A 21 0.28 2.95 -4.49
C ILE A 21 -0.10 3.17 -3.03
N CYS A 22 0.90 3.21 -2.18
CA CYS A 22 0.73 3.49 -0.75
C CYS A 22 1.13 4.94 -0.50
N ILE A 23 0.20 5.75 0.00
CA ILE A 23 0.44 7.18 0.22
C ILE A 23 0.47 7.44 1.72
N TYR A 24 1.60 7.94 2.20
CA TYR A 24 1.84 8.21 3.61
C TYR A 24 1.25 9.55 4.03
N ASN A 25 0.87 9.63 5.30
CA ASN A 25 0.50 10.88 5.94
C ASN A 25 1.75 11.56 6.55
N ALA A 26 2.80 11.66 5.74
CA ALA A 26 4.06 12.26 6.16
C ALA A 26 4.79 12.84 4.94
N SER A 27 5.58 13.90 5.16
CA SER A 27 6.39 14.50 4.12
C SER A 27 7.70 13.71 3.92
N SER A 28 8.18 13.64 2.67
CA SER A 28 9.47 13.02 2.34
C SER A 28 10.67 13.90 2.72
N THR A 29 10.44 15.15 3.11
CA THR A 29 11.52 16.02 3.55
C THR A 29 12.13 15.48 4.84
N TRP A 30 13.45 15.68 5.01
CA TRP A 30 14.12 15.21 6.21
C TRP A 30 13.49 15.79 7.49
N MET A 31 12.95 17.01 7.40
CA MET A 31 12.21 17.64 8.50
C MET A 31 10.93 16.85 8.82
N GLY A 32 10.21 16.41 7.80
CA GLY A 32 9.02 15.58 7.97
C GLY A 32 9.35 14.25 8.62
N GLU A 33 10.43 13.60 8.20
CA GLU A 33 10.88 12.35 8.77
C GLU A 33 11.31 12.49 10.23
N LEU A 34 12.07 13.53 10.55
CA LEU A 34 12.45 13.82 11.92
C LEU A 34 11.25 14.12 12.80
N ASN A 35 10.31 14.92 12.28
CA ASN A 35 9.09 15.24 13.00
C ASN A 35 8.25 14.00 13.25
N TYR A 36 8.17 13.11 12.27
CA TYR A 36 7.47 11.82 12.42
C TYR A 36 8.11 10.98 13.54
N LEU A 37 9.44 10.87 13.53
CA LEU A 37 10.17 10.13 14.57
C LEU A 37 9.94 10.74 15.95
N TYR A 38 9.99 12.07 16.04
CA TYR A 38 9.73 12.78 17.28
C TYR A 38 8.32 12.49 17.81
N GLN A 39 7.31 12.64 16.95
CA GLN A 39 5.93 12.40 17.34
C GLN A 39 5.69 10.95 17.75
N ARG A 40 6.31 10.01 17.06
CA ARG A 40 6.18 8.58 17.37
C ARG A 40 6.75 8.23 18.74
N VAL A 41 7.89 8.83 19.07
CA VAL A 41 8.61 8.53 20.33
C VAL A 41 8.02 9.30 21.51
N PHE A 42 7.70 10.58 21.32
CA PHE A 42 7.34 11.48 22.42
C PHE A 42 5.86 11.78 22.53
N GLU A 43 5.11 11.79 21.43
CA GLU A 43 3.69 12.13 21.42
C GLU A 43 2.78 10.92 21.15
N ASN A 44 3.38 9.77 20.92
CA ASN A 44 2.67 8.51 20.62
C ASN A 44 1.71 8.63 19.42
N LYS A 45 2.03 9.51 18.48
CA LYS A 45 1.31 9.65 17.21
C LYS A 45 2.06 8.94 16.12
N SER A 46 1.37 8.14 15.32
CA SER A 46 2.00 7.44 14.21
C SER A 46 1.07 7.36 13.02
N CYS A 47 1.68 7.25 11.85
CA CYS A 47 0.98 6.94 10.61
C CYS A 47 0.84 5.43 10.51
N SER A 48 -0.37 4.91 10.36
CA SER A 48 -0.62 3.47 10.32
C SER A 48 0.10 2.77 9.15
N LEU A 49 0.21 3.44 8.01
CA LEU A 49 0.95 2.90 6.86
C LEU A 49 2.46 2.94 7.11
N CYS A 50 2.94 3.99 7.77
CA CYS A 50 4.35 4.09 8.13
C CYS A 50 4.75 3.00 9.13
N ASP A 51 3.86 2.64 10.05
CA ASP A 51 4.10 1.56 11.00
C ASP A 51 4.21 0.20 10.31
N LEU A 52 3.53 0.04 9.18
CA LEU A 52 3.62 -1.19 8.38
C LEU A 52 4.93 -1.28 7.59
N SER A 53 5.34 -0.18 6.97
CA SER A 53 6.44 -0.19 6.00
C SER A 53 7.78 0.26 6.56
N HIS A 54 7.78 1.08 7.60
CA HIS A 54 9.00 1.70 8.12
C HIS A 54 9.26 1.35 9.59
N SER A 55 10.55 1.16 9.90
CA SER A 55 11.06 1.19 11.25
C SER A 55 11.69 2.55 11.53
N LEU A 56 12.29 2.73 12.71
CA LEU A 56 13.02 3.96 13.05
C LEU A 56 14.24 4.19 12.16
N ILE A 57 14.72 3.14 11.49
CA ILE A 57 15.97 3.16 10.72
C ILE A 57 15.71 3.08 9.20
N GLY A 58 14.47 2.80 8.77
CA GLY A 58 14.15 2.66 7.34
C GLY A 58 13.00 1.71 7.09
N ILE A 59 12.93 1.17 5.88
CA ILE A 59 11.87 0.24 5.50
C ILE A 59 12.07 -1.09 6.21
N LYS A 60 11.02 -1.61 6.82
CA LYS A 60 11.05 -2.88 7.54
C LYS A 60 11.42 -4.02 6.60
N LYS A 61 12.20 -4.97 7.13
CA LYS A 61 12.58 -6.18 6.39
C LYS A 61 11.35 -6.97 5.92
N GLU A 62 10.35 -7.09 6.76
CA GLU A 62 9.10 -7.80 6.47
C GLU A 62 8.35 -7.18 5.29
N TRP A 63 8.39 -5.84 5.18
CA TRP A 63 7.79 -5.14 4.04
C TRP A 63 8.53 -5.49 2.75
N LYS A 64 9.87 -5.46 2.77
CA LYS A 64 10.68 -5.82 1.61
C LYS A 64 10.46 -7.25 1.17
N GLU A 65 10.34 -8.16 2.12
CA GLU A 65 10.04 -9.57 1.83
C GLU A 65 8.67 -9.72 1.17
N MET A 66 7.66 -8.99 1.67
CA MET A 66 6.34 -8.98 1.07
C MET A 66 6.38 -8.49 -0.37
N GLU A 67 7.12 -7.41 -0.65
CA GLU A 67 7.26 -6.90 -2.02
C GLU A 67 7.90 -7.92 -2.95
N LEU A 68 8.94 -8.63 -2.49
CA LEU A 68 9.63 -9.63 -3.28
C LEU A 68 8.77 -10.85 -3.57
N GLU A 69 7.93 -11.25 -2.62
CA GLU A 69 7.05 -12.41 -2.76
C GLU A 69 5.78 -12.10 -3.54
N SER A 70 5.43 -10.82 -3.63
CA SER A 70 4.21 -10.37 -4.30
C SER A 70 4.44 -10.24 -5.80
N ASN A 71 3.38 -10.50 -6.58
CA ASN A 71 3.37 -10.20 -8.01
C ASN A 71 3.03 -8.75 -8.32
N HIS A 72 2.65 -7.97 -7.30
CA HIS A 72 2.30 -6.58 -7.47
C HIS A 72 3.51 -5.66 -7.45
N GLN A 73 3.40 -4.52 -8.11
CA GLN A 73 4.39 -3.45 -8.04
C GLN A 73 3.93 -2.43 -7.00
N TYR A 74 4.79 -2.14 -6.04
CA TYR A 74 4.48 -1.20 -4.96
C TYR A 74 5.20 0.12 -5.17
N SER A 75 4.48 1.22 -4.98
CA SER A 75 5.03 2.57 -4.90
C SER A 75 4.71 3.14 -3.54
N LEU A 76 5.73 3.55 -2.81
CA LEU A 76 5.57 4.16 -1.48
C LEU A 76 5.80 5.66 -1.65
N LEU A 77 4.73 6.45 -1.54
CA LEU A 77 4.76 7.89 -1.77
C LEU A 77 4.44 8.65 -0.48
N HIS A 78 5.22 9.68 -0.21
CA HIS A 78 4.90 10.64 0.84
C HIS A 78 3.90 11.66 0.29
N ILE A 79 3.25 12.40 1.19
CA ILE A 79 2.20 13.35 0.81
C ILE A 79 2.66 14.38 -0.23
N ASN A 80 3.93 14.80 -0.17
CA ASN A 80 4.50 15.77 -1.09
C ASN A 80 4.99 15.17 -2.41
N GLU A 81 4.91 13.86 -2.57
CA GLU A 81 5.35 13.15 -3.79
C GLU A 81 4.19 12.70 -4.65
N VAL A 82 2.95 12.97 -4.23
CA VAL A 82 1.75 12.49 -4.93
C VAL A 82 1.64 13.15 -6.29
N PRO A 83 1.56 12.37 -7.40
CA PRO A 83 1.37 12.93 -8.73
C PRO A 83 0.05 13.70 -8.88
N LEU A 84 0.06 14.74 -9.71
CA LEU A 84 -1.10 15.59 -9.92
C LEU A 84 -2.27 14.86 -10.60
N ASN A 85 -2.00 13.77 -11.28
CA ASN A 85 -3.04 12.99 -11.96
C ASN A 85 -3.85 12.08 -11.04
N ILE A 86 -3.46 11.95 -9.78
CA ILE A 86 -4.27 11.22 -8.80
C ILE A 86 -5.42 12.12 -8.33
N PRO A 87 -6.69 11.68 -8.48
CA PRO A 87 -7.84 12.50 -8.06
C PRO A 87 -7.81 12.83 -6.57
N ASN A 88 -8.04 14.09 -6.24
CA ASN A 88 -7.97 14.57 -4.87
C ASN A 88 -8.95 13.85 -3.93
N HIS A 89 -10.11 13.45 -4.45
CA HIS A 89 -11.11 12.79 -3.61
C HIS A 89 -10.66 11.42 -3.11
N LEU A 90 -9.70 10.77 -3.79
CA LEU A 90 -9.15 9.48 -3.36
C LEU A 90 -8.15 9.60 -2.23
N ILE A 91 -7.52 10.77 -2.10
CA ILE A 91 -6.47 11.01 -1.11
C ILE A 91 -6.91 11.98 -0.01
N LYS A 92 -8.20 12.09 0.19
CA LYS A 92 -8.78 12.96 1.21
C LYS A 92 -8.40 12.56 2.62
N HIS A 93 -8.27 11.28 2.86
CA HIS A 93 -7.95 10.71 4.16
C HIS A 93 -6.70 9.84 4.06
N LEU A 94 -5.58 10.40 4.44
CA LEU A 94 -4.31 9.70 4.44
C LEU A 94 -4.03 9.08 5.81
N PRO A 95 -3.27 8.00 5.88
CA PRO A 95 -2.71 7.22 4.78
C PRO A 95 -3.76 6.40 4.05
N CYS A 96 -3.47 6.04 2.80
CA CYS A 96 -4.38 5.18 2.02
C CYS A 96 -3.58 4.34 1.03
N VAL A 97 -4.25 3.32 0.48
CA VAL A 97 -3.67 2.45 -0.54
C VAL A 97 -4.57 2.48 -1.77
N LEU A 98 -3.99 2.80 -2.91
CA LEU A 98 -4.68 2.87 -4.19
C LEU A 98 -4.21 1.76 -5.12
N LYS A 99 -5.08 1.37 -6.04
CA LYS A 99 -4.73 0.56 -7.20
C LYS A 99 -4.67 1.47 -8.42
N GLN A 100 -3.63 1.30 -9.24
CA GLN A 100 -3.52 1.99 -10.52
C GLN A 100 -3.65 0.99 -11.66
N ASP A 101 -4.55 1.29 -12.59
CA ASP A 101 -4.75 0.54 -13.82
C ASP A 101 -4.72 1.54 -14.98
N GLY A 102 -3.57 1.60 -15.67
CA GLY A 102 -3.35 2.63 -16.68
C GLY A 102 -3.40 4.03 -16.08
N GLU A 103 -4.35 4.83 -16.53
CA GLU A 103 -4.59 6.19 -15.99
C GLU A 103 -5.67 6.23 -14.93
N CYS A 104 -6.25 5.08 -14.58
CA CYS A 104 -7.33 4.99 -13.60
C CYS A 104 -6.79 4.61 -12.22
N PHE A 105 -7.34 5.24 -11.20
CA PHE A 105 -6.99 5.00 -9.81
C PHE A 105 -8.23 4.61 -9.02
N GLU A 106 -8.09 3.62 -8.16
CA GLU A 106 -9.16 3.17 -7.26
C GLU A 106 -8.64 3.07 -5.83
N LEU A 107 -9.46 3.50 -4.88
CA LEU A 107 -9.12 3.36 -3.46
C LEU A 107 -9.34 1.90 -3.04
N LEU A 108 -8.29 1.26 -2.57
CA LEU A 108 -8.34 -0.12 -2.07
C LEU A 108 -8.52 -0.17 -0.56
N ILE A 109 -7.68 0.53 0.16
CA ILE A 109 -7.66 0.46 1.63
C ILE A 109 -7.69 1.87 2.19
N GLN A 110 -8.67 2.13 3.03
CA GLN A 110 -8.83 3.41 3.70
C GLN A 110 -7.98 3.50 4.97
N SER A 111 -7.79 4.72 5.44
CA SER A 111 -7.00 4.99 6.65
C SER A 111 -7.46 4.18 7.86
N GLN A 112 -8.77 4.11 8.07
CA GLN A 112 -9.36 3.38 9.20
C GLN A 112 -9.08 1.88 9.12
N GLU A 113 -9.10 1.33 7.91
CA GLU A 113 -8.79 -0.08 7.68
C GLU A 113 -7.32 -0.39 7.92
N LEU A 114 -6.44 0.54 7.53
CA LEU A 114 -5.00 0.40 7.79
C LEU A 114 -4.70 0.39 9.28
N GLN A 115 -5.44 1.16 10.07
CA GLN A 115 -5.29 1.17 11.53
C GLN A 115 -5.57 -0.20 12.13
N LYS A 116 -6.52 -0.94 11.56
CA LYS A 116 -6.87 -2.29 12.03
C LYS A 116 -5.75 -3.29 11.83
N CYS A 117 -4.83 -3.03 10.92
CA CYS A 117 -3.66 -3.89 10.71
C CYS A 117 -2.68 -3.80 11.88
N ASN A 118 -2.70 -2.70 12.63
CA ASN A 118 -1.91 -2.50 13.83
C ASN A 118 -0.41 -2.78 13.62
N GLY A 119 0.13 -2.34 12.48
CA GLY A 119 1.53 -2.54 12.12
C GLY A 119 1.90 -3.97 11.74
N ASN A 120 0.94 -4.86 11.59
CA ASN A 120 1.17 -6.26 11.26
C ASN A 120 1.08 -6.47 9.75
N ILE A 121 2.18 -6.88 9.13
CA ILE A 121 2.29 -7.03 7.67
C ILE A 121 1.42 -8.17 7.16
N GLU A 122 1.30 -9.26 7.90
CA GLU A 122 0.43 -10.37 7.49
C GLU A 122 -1.04 -9.93 7.43
N SER A 123 -1.48 -9.15 8.40
CA SER A 123 -2.84 -8.57 8.40
C SER A 123 -3.05 -7.65 7.21
N PHE A 124 -2.06 -6.82 6.89
CA PHE A 124 -2.10 -5.94 5.72
C PHE A 124 -2.18 -6.73 4.43
N LYS A 125 -1.33 -7.73 4.29
CA LYS A 125 -1.28 -8.60 3.11
C LYS A 125 -2.61 -9.29 2.85
N LEU A 126 -3.20 -9.87 3.89
CA LEU A 126 -4.51 -10.51 3.80
C LEU A 126 -5.61 -9.52 3.41
N MET A 127 -5.59 -8.34 4.00
CA MET A 127 -6.55 -7.29 3.68
C MET A 127 -6.41 -6.83 2.23
N LEU A 128 -5.17 -6.62 1.76
CA LEU A 128 -4.90 -6.19 0.40
C LEU A 128 -5.41 -7.21 -0.62
N GLU A 129 -5.09 -8.49 -0.43
CA GLU A 129 -5.53 -9.56 -1.32
C GLU A 129 -7.06 -9.66 -1.36
N LYS A 130 -7.71 -9.53 -0.21
CA LYS A 130 -9.17 -9.52 -0.13
C LYS A 130 -9.79 -8.35 -0.89
N LYS A 131 -9.21 -7.15 -0.75
CA LYS A 131 -9.70 -5.95 -1.44
C LYS A 131 -9.51 -6.06 -2.95
N ILE A 132 -8.40 -6.60 -3.40
CA ILE A 132 -8.15 -6.83 -4.82
C ILE A 132 -9.16 -7.82 -5.39
N GLU A 133 -9.43 -8.90 -4.68
CA GLU A 133 -10.40 -9.92 -5.09
C GLU A 133 -11.81 -9.32 -5.22
N LEU A 134 -12.24 -8.54 -4.24
CA LEU A 134 -13.55 -7.91 -4.25
C LEU A 134 -13.70 -6.91 -5.40
N ASN A 135 -12.67 -6.12 -5.68
CA ASN A 135 -12.69 -5.18 -6.79
C ASN A 135 -12.74 -5.89 -8.15
N GLY A 136 -12.05 -7.01 -8.27
CA GLY A 136 -12.09 -7.83 -9.49
C GLY A 136 -13.50 -8.33 -9.80
N LYS A 137 -14.23 -8.78 -8.79
CA LYS A 137 -15.61 -9.27 -8.94
C LYS A 137 -16.58 -8.15 -9.34
N ASN A 138 -16.37 -6.93 -8.82
CA ASN A 138 -17.24 -5.81 -9.15
C ASN A 138 -17.05 -5.32 -10.59
N ASN A 139 -15.89 -5.53 -11.17
CA ASN A 139 -15.59 -5.13 -12.55
C ASN A 139 -16.04 -6.15 -13.59
N GLU A 140 -16.42 -7.35 -13.16
CA GLU A 140 -16.91 -8.41 -14.06
C GLU A 140 -18.43 -8.42 -14.20
N SER A 141 -19.13 -7.60 -13.45
CA SER A 141 -20.60 -7.52 -13.50
C SER A 141 -21.11 -6.43 -14.44
#